data_d4b45c215f9c64e39749cad6a6b241b0
#
_entry.id   d4b45c215f9c64e39749cad6a6b241b0
#
_cell.length_a   1.000
_cell.length_b   1.000
_cell.length_c   1.000
_cell.angle_alpha   90.00
_cell.angle_beta   90.00
_cell.angle_gamma   90.00
#
_symmetry.space_group_name_H-M   'P 1'
#
loop_
_entity.id
_entity.type
_entity.pdbx_description
1 polymer ?
#
loop_
_entity_poly.entity_id
_entity_poly.type
_entity_poly.pdbx_seq_one_letter_code
_entity_poly.pdbx_strand_id
1 'polypeptide(L)'
;MGAIMLLSGCCCRDCCRHNACCREEKTVKRSEPITMTMKKKSAKEIIKEAYGKVAETGSSCAVIGGGCCGGGCALSADVGYTREEIDTLADANLGLGCGHPVSLADIKPGNTVLDLGSGAGFDAFLAARKVGEKGKVIGVDMTPAMLAKARENAKKYKFDNVEFRQGDIEKLPVEDNSVDIIMSNCVINLAPDKAKVFKEAHRVLKSGGKMAVSDVVLLKKLTKEQKDDPKLLCACVSGAILKDDYIDMLKKAGFEVTVVDEDKTINKKWFGDEKLPISSLKFTARKK
;
A
#
# COMPACT_ATOMS: atom_id res chain seq x y z
N MET A 1 29.68 0.19 42.17
CA MET A 1 29.54 -0.33 40.80
C MET A 1 28.09 -0.20 40.43
N GLY A 2 27.74 0.86 39.70
CA GLY A 2 26.35 1.26 39.46
C GLY A 2 25.80 0.66 38.18
N ALA A 3 24.65 0.03 38.27
CA ALA A 3 23.85 -0.39 37.14
C ALA A 3 22.99 0.81 36.68
N ILE A 4 23.18 1.25 35.44
CA ILE A 4 22.36 2.30 34.81
C ILE A 4 21.10 1.62 34.28
N MET A 5 19.97 1.94 34.90
CA MET A 5 18.63 1.59 34.38
C MET A 5 18.24 2.61 33.30
N LEU A 6 18.16 2.18 32.05
CA LEU A 6 17.53 2.95 30.98
C LEU A 6 16.02 2.71 31.04
N LEU A 7 15.29 3.66 31.57
CA LEU A 7 13.83 3.73 31.51
C LEU A 7 13.44 4.31 30.12
N SER A 8 13.02 3.46 29.19
CA SER A 8 12.29 3.90 28.00
C SER A 8 10.84 4.18 28.39
N GLY A 9 10.51 5.44 28.61
CA GLY A 9 9.18 5.89 28.97
C GLY A 9 8.23 5.87 27.79
N CYS A 10 7.25 4.99 27.81
CA CYS A 10 6.02 5.11 27.04
C CYS A 10 5.04 5.96 27.87
N CYS A 11 4.93 7.26 27.56
CA CYS A 11 3.90 8.12 28.12
C CYS A 11 2.80 8.38 27.10
N CYS A 12 1.72 7.60 27.18
CA CYS A 12 0.44 7.98 26.60
C CYS A 12 -0.55 8.21 27.76
N ARG A 13 -0.96 9.46 28.00
CA ARG A 13 -1.80 9.85 29.16
C ARG A 13 -3.18 9.17 29.19
N ASP A 14 -3.67 8.66 28.07
CA ASP A 14 -5.00 8.03 27.97
C ASP A 14 -5.01 6.51 28.15
N CYS A 15 -3.86 5.82 28.08
CA CYS A 15 -3.77 4.38 28.35
C CYS A 15 -3.74 4.02 29.86
N CYS A 16 -3.53 4.99 30.75
CA CYS A 16 -3.46 4.74 32.20
C CYS A 16 -4.82 4.62 32.90
N ARG A 17 -5.95 4.80 32.21
CA ARG A 17 -7.29 4.74 32.86
C ARG A 17 -7.92 3.34 32.88
N HIS A 18 -7.40 2.36 32.18
CA HIS A 18 -7.88 0.98 32.27
C HIS A 18 -6.72 0.01 32.56
N ASN A 19 -6.63 -0.39 33.80
CA ASN A 19 -5.67 -1.26 34.49
C ASN A 19 -5.44 -2.67 33.85
N ALA A 20 -5.25 -2.79 32.52
CA ALA A 20 -5.20 -4.07 31.82
C ALA A 20 -3.84 -4.46 31.21
N CYS A 21 -2.76 -3.66 31.42
CA CYS A 21 -1.50 -3.91 30.69
C CYS A 21 -0.27 -4.26 31.54
N CYS A 22 -0.42 -4.54 32.82
CA CYS A 22 0.71 -4.98 33.66
C CYS A 22 0.27 -6.09 34.61
N ARG A 23 0.38 -7.35 34.18
CA ARG A 23 0.62 -8.55 35.01
C ARG A 23 0.53 -9.80 34.16
N GLU A 24 1.69 -10.46 34.01
CA GLU A 24 1.96 -11.84 34.46
C GLU A 24 3.34 -12.27 34.01
N GLU A 25 4.28 -12.26 34.93
CA GLU A 25 5.50 -13.05 34.82
C GLU A 25 5.12 -14.51 35.06
N LYS A 26 5.11 -15.32 33.98
CA LYS A 26 5.11 -16.79 34.12
C LYS A 26 6.51 -17.32 33.90
N THR A 27 7.07 -17.91 34.95
CA THR A 27 8.31 -18.70 34.92
C THR A 27 8.21 -19.81 33.88
N VAL A 28 8.98 -19.67 32.79
CA VAL A 28 9.07 -20.69 31.73
C VAL A 28 10.11 -21.72 32.14
N LYS A 29 9.68 -22.98 32.32
CA LYS A 29 10.56 -24.15 32.41
C LYS A 29 11.29 -24.33 31.08
N ARG A 30 12.63 -24.45 31.12
CA ARG A 30 13.45 -24.79 29.97
C ARG A 30 13.00 -26.12 29.39
N SER A 31 12.43 -26.11 28.19
CA SER A 31 12.26 -27.26 27.33
C SER A 31 13.39 -27.29 26.29
N GLU A 32 13.81 -28.49 25.90
CA GLU A 32 14.92 -28.78 25.00
C GLU A 32 14.80 -28.05 23.62
N PRO A 33 15.93 -27.82 22.92
CA PRO A 33 15.91 -27.10 21.66
C PRO A 33 15.28 -27.97 20.55
N ILE A 34 14.05 -27.71 20.22
CA ILE A 34 13.44 -28.17 18.96
C ILE A 34 14.13 -27.39 17.84
N THR A 35 15.09 -28.01 17.17
CA THR A 35 15.68 -27.53 15.92
C THR A 35 14.63 -27.62 14.81
N MET A 36 13.61 -26.75 14.86
CA MET A 36 12.79 -26.42 13.70
C MET A 36 13.61 -25.49 12.81
N THR A 37 14.08 -26.01 11.68
CA THR A 37 14.56 -25.20 10.56
C THR A 37 13.41 -24.30 10.12
N MET A 38 13.33 -23.10 10.66
CA MET A 38 12.34 -22.09 10.25
C MET A 38 12.63 -21.74 8.79
N LYS A 39 11.82 -22.23 7.88
CA LYS A 39 11.83 -21.75 6.47
C LYS A 39 11.72 -20.23 6.50
N LYS A 40 12.70 -19.55 5.91
CA LYS A 40 12.68 -18.08 5.77
C LYS A 40 11.42 -17.71 4.99
N LYS A 41 10.53 -16.91 5.59
CA LYS A 41 9.28 -16.48 4.95
C LYS A 41 9.60 -15.73 3.66
N SER A 42 8.81 -15.95 2.63
CA SER A 42 8.88 -15.19 1.38
C SER A 42 8.43 -13.73 1.61
N ALA A 43 8.85 -12.83 0.74
CA ALA A 43 8.43 -11.42 0.79
C ALA A 43 6.89 -11.29 0.79
N LYS A 44 6.18 -12.07 -0.03
CA LYS A 44 4.71 -12.07 -0.08
C LYS A 44 4.06 -12.53 1.23
N GLU A 45 4.65 -13.51 1.93
CA GLU A 45 4.14 -13.94 3.24
C GLU A 45 4.32 -12.87 4.31
N ILE A 46 5.50 -12.21 4.34
CA ILE A 46 5.78 -11.09 5.26
C ILE A 46 4.77 -9.97 5.04
N ILE A 47 4.56 -9.58 3.79
CA ILE A 47 3.61 -8.52 3.41
C ILE A 47 2.18 -8.90 3.81
N LYS A 48 1.71 -10.10 3.49
CA LYS A 48 0.37 -10.58 3.86
C LYS A 48 0.11 -10.53 5.37
N GLU A 49 1.08 -10.96 6.18
CA GLU A 49 0.95 -10.90 7.64
C GLU A 49 0.91 -9.46 8.15
N ALA A 50 1.77 -8.59 7.65
CA ALA A 50 1.82 -7.19 8.07
C ALA A 50 0.52 -6.46 7.73
N TYR A 51 0.08 -6.56 6.48
CA TYR A 51 -1.15 -5.90 6.02
C TYR A 51 -2.43 -6.56 6.58
N GLY A 52 -2.40 -7.86 6.88
CA GLY A 52 -3.45 -8.54 7.63
C GLY A 52 -3.67 -7.91 9.00
N LYS A 53 -2.60 -7.67 9.75
CA LYS A 53 -2.67 -6.98 11.06
C LYS A 53 -3.18 -5.54 10.92
N VAL A 54 -2.78 -4.82 9.88
CA VAL A 54 -3.31 -3.46 9.62
C VAL A 54 -4.82 -3.50 9.39
N ALA A 55 -5.32 -4.48 8.62
CA ALA A 55 -6.76 -4.64 8.39
C ALA A 55 -7.53 -4.92 9.69
N GLU A 56 -6.97 -5.73 10.58
CA GLU A 56 -7.58 -6.10 11.87
C GLU A 56 -7.57 -4.94 12.87
N THR A 57 -6.45 -4.22 12.96
CA THR A 57 -6.25 -3.16 13.96
C THR A 57 -6.73 -1.78 13.51
N GLY A 58 -6.90 -1.57 12.21
CA GLY A 58 -7.18 -0.26 11.61
C GLY A 58 -6.01 0.72 11.69
N SER A 59 -4.79 0.24 12.01
CA SER A 59 -3.61 1.10 12.24
C SER A 59 -2.47 0.74 11.31
N SER A 60 -1.98 1.73 10.57
CA SER A 60 -0.77 1.63 9.73
C SER A 60 0.54 1.61 10.52
N CYS A 61 0.52 1.87 11.84
CA CYS A 61 1.73 1.91 12.68
C CYS A 61 2.55 0.61 12.64
N ALA A 62 1.89 -0.53 12.42
CA ALA A 62 2.55 -1.83 12.30
C ALA A 62 3.45 -1.95 11.05
N VAL A 63 3.21 -1.13 10.03
CA VAL A 63 3.89 -1.17 8.73
C VAL A 63 4.90 -0.04 8.59
N ILE A 64 4.52 1.18 8.96
CA ILE A 64 5.32 2.39 8.67
C ILE A 64 6.27 2.75 9.83
N GLY A 65 6.10 2.13 11.02
CA GLY A 65 7.03 2.34 12.14
C GLY A 65 6.98 3.75 12.78
N GLY A 66 6.00 4.56 12.41
CA GLY A 66 5.80 5.92 12.92
C GLY A 66 4.95 5.95 14.19
N GLY A 67 5.20 6.92 15.05
CA GLY A 67 4.61 7.04 16.38
C GLY A 67 3.08 6.93 16.44
N CYS A 68 2.61 6.28 17.47
CA CYS A 68 1.28 5.70 17.69
C CYS A 68 0.08 6.66 17.83
N CYS A 69 0.07 7.86 17.32
CA CYS A 69 -1.01 8.81 17.55
C CYS A 69 -1.65 9.32 16.25
N GLY A 70 -2.66 8.63 15.76
CA GLY A 70 -3.64 9.22 14.83
C GLY A 70 -3.19 9.47 13.38
N GLY A 71 -2.12 8.84 12.91
CA GLY A 71 -1.41 9.24 11.69
C GLY A 71 -2.07 8.94 10.34
N GLY A 72 -3.04 8.02 10.25
CA GLY A 72 -3.60 7.61 8.95
C GLY A 72 -4.25 8.76 8.16
N CYS A 73 -5.04 9.60 8.84
CA CYS A 73 -5.71 10.74 8.21
C CYS A 73 -4.74 11.88 7.81
N ALA A 74 -3.75 12.15 8.64
CA ALA A 74 -2.75 13.18 8.35
C ALA A 74 -1.90 12.79 7.14
N LEU A 75 -1.40 11.54 7.07
CA LEU A 75 -0.63 11.05 5.92
C LEU A 75 -1.41 11.16 4.60
N SER A 76 -2.72 10.86 4.62
CA SER A 76 -3.55 10.96 3.42
C SER A 76 -3.68 12.39 2.91
N ALA A 77 -3.85 13.38 3.81
CA ALA A 77 -3.87 14.79 3.44
C ALA A 77 -2.52 15.24 2.85
N ASP A 78 -1.40 14.80 3.41
CA ASP A 78 -0.04 15.16 2.96
C ASP A 78 0.29 14.63 1.56
N VAL A 79 -0.39 13.57 1.11
CA VAL A 79 -0.19 12.96 -0.21
C VAL A 79 -1.24 13.38 -1.24
N GLY A 80 -2.18 14.28 -0.88
CA GLY A 80 -3.02 15.00 -1.83
C GLY A 80 -4.52 14.68 -1.78
N TYR A 81 -5.00 13.87 -0.81
CA TYR A 81 -6.44 13.68 -0.62
C TYR A 81 -7.07 14.88 0.09
N THR A 82 -8.28 15.23 -0.33
CA THR A 82 -9.06 16.28 0.32
C THR A 82 -9.62 15.82 1.67
N ARG A 83 -9.92 16.76 2.54
CA ARG A 83 -10.55 16.46 3.83
C ARG A 83 -11.90 15.75 3.66
N GLU A 84 -12.68 16.17 2.67
CA GLU A 84 -13.96 15.55 2.34
C GLU A 84 -13.81 14.09 1.91
N GLU A 85 -12.83 13.75 1.06
CA GLU A 85 -12.54 12.38 0.65
C GLU A 85 -12.16 11.51 1.85
N ILE A 86 -11.34 12.04 2.76
CA ILE A 86 -10.90 11.34 3.98
C ILE A 86 -12.08 11.09 4.92
N ASP A 87 -12.84 12.12 5.25
CA ASP A 87 -13.90 12.05 6.27
C ASP A 87 -15.09 11.21 5.80
N THR A 88 -15.43 11.25 4.49
CA THR A 88 -16.55 10.46 3.95
C THR A 88 -16.27 8.97 3.80
N LEU A 89 -15.01 8.53 3.82
CA LEU A 89 -14.57 7.15 3.64
C LEU A 89 -13.57 6.73 4.74
N ALA A 90 -13.74 7.26 5.95
CA ALA A 90 -12.78 7.11 7.04
C ALA A 90 -12.42 5.66 7.39
N ASP A 91 -13.39 4.72 7.37
CA ASP A 91 -13.11 3.30 7.67
C ASP A 91 -12.30 2.58 6.58
N ALA A 92 -12.34 3.10 5.35
CA ALA A 92 -11.54 2.57 4.24
C ALA A 92 -10.13 3.17 4.19
N ASN A 93 -9.93 4.36 4.80
CA ASN A 93 -8.67 5.05 4.81
C ASN A 93 -7.74 4.53 5.91
N LEU A 94 -6.82 3.66 5.55
CA LEU A 94 -5.80 3.12 6.47
C LEU A 94 -4.48 3.90 6.44
N GLY A 95 -4.38 4.98 5.66
CA GLY A 95 -3.17 5.81 5.56
C GLY A 95 -1.96 5.10 4.94
N LEU A 96 -2.17 4.20 4.00
CA LEU A 96 -1.12 3.34 3.41
C LEU A 96 -0.60 3.82 2.06
N GLY A 97 -1.21 4.84 1.45
CA GLY A 97 -0.85 5.34 0.13
C GLY A 97 0.29 6.37 0.15
N CYS A 98 1.00 6.51 -0.96
CA CYS A 98 2.06 7.50 -1.16
C CYS A 98 1.69 8.61 -2.15
N GLY A 99 0.45 8.64 -2.59
CA GLY A 99 -0.10 9.65 -3.51
C GLY A 99 -1.59 9.49 -3.67
N HIS A 100 -2.16 10.22 -4.64
CA HIS A 100 -3.58 10.23 -4.97
C HIS A 100 -3.79 9.82 -6.44
N PRO A 101 -3.72 8.51 -6.79
CA PRO A 101 -3.81 8.06 -8.18
C PRO A 101 -5.14 8.39 -8.83
N VAL A 102 -6.23 8.47 -8.06
CA VAL A 102 -7.56 8.84 -8.56
C VAL A 102 -7.58 10.24 -9.19
N SER A 103 -6.78 11.18 -8.68
CA SER A 103 -6.66 12.53 -9.25
C SER A 103 -5.91 12.54 -10.59
N LEU A 104 -5.01 11.58 -10.81
CA LEU A 104 -4.22 11.44 -12.03
C LEU A 104 -4.95 10.66 -13.13
N ALA A 105 -5.93 9.85 -12.72
CA ALA A 105 -6.53 8.84 -13.59
C ALA A 105 -7.46 9.41 -14.66
N ASP A 106 -7.90 10.68 -14.56
CA ASP A 106 -8.88 11.29 -15.49
C ASP A 106 -10.06 10.35 -15.78
N ILE A 107 -10.67 9.84 -14.71
CA ILE A 107 -11.77 8.89 -14.74
C ILE A 107 -13.01 9.55 -15.30
N LYS A 108 -13.67 8.87 -16.26
CA LYS A 108 -14.93 9.34 -16.87
C LYS A 108 -16.11 8.45 -16.44
N PRO A 109 -17.33 9.00 -16.42
CA PRO A 109 -18.53 8.19 -16.24
C PRO A 109 -18.59 7.02 -17.23
N GLY A 110 -18.93 5.84 -16.74
CA GLY A 110 -19.00 4.62 -17.54
C GLY A 110 -17.67 3.86 -17.71
N ASN A 111 -16.53 4.38 -17.23
CA ASN A 111 -15.28 3.65 -17.29
C ASN A 111 -15.31 2.37 -16.44
N THR A 112 -14.54 1.37 -16.86
CA THR A 112 -14.12 0.23 -16.03
C THR A 112 -12.73 0.51 -15.47
N VAL A 113 -12.63 0.61 -14.16
CA VAL A 113 -11.39 0.92 -13.43
C VAL A 113 -10.91 -0.29 -12.65
N LEU A 114 -9.62 -0.59 -12.71
CA LEU A 114 -8.96 -1.62 -11.89
C LEU A 114 -8.05 -0.94 -10.87
N ASP A 115 -8.22 -1.29 -9.59
CA ASP A 115 -7.39 -0.85 -8.48
C ASP A 115 -6.47 -1.99 -8.04
N LEU A 116 -5.16 -1.82 -8.25
CA LEU A 116 -4.13 -2.79 -7.87
C LEU A 116 -3.76 -2.61 -6.40
N GLY A 117 -3.91 -3.67 -5.59
CA GLY A 117 -3.68 -3.62 -4.15
C GLY A 117 -4.69 -2.71 -3.46
N SER A 118 -5.98 -2.95 -3.72
CA SER A 118 -7.08 -2.07 -3.28
C SER A 118 -7.22 -1.93 -1.77
N GLY A 119 -6.54 -2.75 -0.97
CA GLY A 119 -6.59 -2.71 0.49
C GLY A 119 -8.03 -2.74 1.02
N ALA A 120 -8.37 -1.78 1.90
CA ALA A 120 -9.72 -1.63 2.45
C ALA A 120 -10.70 -0.89 1.52
N GLY A 121 -10.28 -0.54 0.28
CA GLY A 121 -11.13 -0.02 -0.78
C GLY A 121 -11.15 1.49 -0.94
N PHE A 122 -10.28 2.26 -0.27
CA PHE A 122 -10.34 3.73 -0.25
C PHE A 122 -10.30 4.34 -1.66
N ASP A 123 -9.25 4.05 -2.44
CA ASP A 123 -9.13 4.55 -3.82
C ASP A 123 -10.21 3.97 -4.75
N ALA A 124 -10.60 2.70 -4.56
CA ALA A 124 -11.67 2.06 -5.31
C ALA A 124 -13.02 2.79 -5.13
N PHE A 125 -13.36 3.23 -3.90
CA PHE A 125 -14.61 3.98 -3.65
C PHE A 125 -14.57 5.40 -4.21
N LEU A 126 -13.43 6.07 -4.15
CA LEU A 126 -13.26 7.37 -4.81
C LEU A 126 -13.44 7.25 -6.32
N ALA A 127 -12.88 6.20 -6.92
CA ALA A 127 -13.06 5.91 -8.34
C ALA A 127 -14.53 5.56 -8.66
N ALA A 128 -15.21 4.79 -7.80
CA ALA A 128 -16.60 4.40 -7.99
C ALA A 128 -17.56 5.58 -8.06
N ARG A 129 -17.31 6.64 -7.27
CA ARG A 129 -18.05 7.90 -7.38
C ARG A 129 -17.88 8.57 -8.75
N LYS A 130 -16.65 8.51 -9.31
CA LYS A 130 -16.31 9.16 -10.60
C LYS A 130 -16.84 8.37 -11.80
N VAL A 131 -16.81 7.03 -11.78
CA VAL A 131 -17.35 6.22 -12.88
C VAL A 131 -18.88 6.24 -12.92
N GLY A 132 -19.54 6.53 -11.79
CA GLY A 132 -21.00 6.57 -11.66
C GLY A 132 -21.67 5.21 -11.86
N GLU A 133 -23.00 5.19 -11.94
CA GLU A 133 -23.82 3.98 -12.00
C GLU A 133 -23.54 3.08 -13.22
N LYS A 134 -23.13 3.68 -14.34
CA LYS A 134 -22.86 2.95 -15.59
C LYS A 134 -21.43 2.40 -15.67
N GLY A 135 -20.55 2.83 -14.74
CA GLY A 135 -19.18 2.37 -14.66
C GLY A 135 -19.00 1.27 -13.64
N LYS A 136 -17.81 0.69 -13.64
CA LYS A 136 -17.45 -0.40 -12.72
C LYS A 136 -16.05 -0.20 -12.18
N VAL A 137 -15.84 -0.55 -10.90
CA VAL A 137 -14.52 -0.64 -10.30
C VAL A 137 -14.25 -2.07 -9.86
N ILE A 138 -13.05 -2.57 -10.17
CA ILE A 138 -12.55 -3.87 -9.73
C ILE A 138 -11.36 -3.62 -8.82
N GLY A 139 -11.46 -3.97 -7.54
CA GLY A 139 -10.33 -3.94 -6.60
C GLY A 139 -9.70 -5.31 -6.51
N VAL A 140 -8.37 -5.40 -6.67
CA VAL A 140 -7.62 -6.66 -6.50
C VAL A 140 -6.66 -6.51 -5.34
N ASP A 141 -6.72 -7.45 -4.39
CA ASP A 141 -5.75 -7.54 -3.28
C ASP A 141 -5.41 -9.00 -2.97
N MET A 142 -4.19 -9.25 -2.52
CA MET A 142 -3.76 -10.60 -2.14
C MET A 142 -4.12 -10.99 -0.70
N THR A 143 -4.51 -10.00 0.13
CA THR A 143 -4.71 -10.14 1.58
C THR A 143 -6.18 -10.36 1.90
N PRO A 144 -6.61 -11.57 2.37
CA PRO A 144 -8.01 -11.85 2.64
C PRO A 144 -8.65 -10.90 3.66
N ALA A 145 -7.91 -10.49 4.71
CA ALA A 145 -8.40 -9.56 5.73
C ALA A 145 -8.70 -8.17 5.14
N MET A 146 -7.86 -7.67 4.22
CA MET A 146 -8.12 -6.42 3.49
C MET A 146 -9.39 -6.51 2.66
N LEU A 147 -9.56 -7.60 1.90
CA LEU A 147 -10.76 -7.82 1.07
C LEU A 147 -12.03 -7.96 1.90
N ALA A 148 -11.96 -8.60 3.07
CA ALA A 148 -13.09 -8.68 4.00
C ALA A 148 -13.53 -7.28 4.43
N LYS A 149 -12.57 -6.44 4.86
CA LYS A 149 -12.83 -5.05 5.24
C LYS A 149 -13.34 -4.21 4.07
N ALA A 150 -12.77 -4.38 2.88
CA ALA A 150 -13.23 -3.68 1.68
C ALA A 150 -14.69 -4.00 1.32
N ARG A 151 -15.09 -5.28 1.41
CA ARG A 151 -16.46 -5.70 1.17
C ARG A 151 -17.44 -5.21 2.24
N GLU A 152 -17.02 -5.17 3.51
CA GLU A 152 -17.78 -4.56 4.59
C GLU A 152 -18.00 -3.06 4.33
N ASN A 153 -16.94 -2.34 3.99
CA ASN A 153 -17.00 -0.92 3.64
C ASN A 153 -17.90 -0.67 2.42
N ALA A 154 -17.83 -1.51 1.36
CA ALA A 154 -18.70 -1.39 0.20
C ALA A 154 -20.19 -1.45 0.57
N LYS A 155 -20.56 -2.37 1.46
CA LYS A 155 -21.95 -2.48 1.98
C LYS A 155 -22.31 -1.27 2.83
N LYS A 156 -21.42 -0.85 3.73
CA LYS A 156 -21.64 0.30 4.63
C LYS A 156 -21.88 1.59 3.84
N TYR A 157 -21.06 1.85 2.84
CA TYR A 157 -21.12 3.07 2.01
C TYR A 157 -22.02 2.92 0.78
N LYS A 158 -22.69 1.75 0.59
CA LYS A 158 -23.63 1.46 -0.51
C LYS A 158 -23.03 1.62 -1.91
N PHE A 159 -21.84 1.05 -2.11
CA PHE A 159 -21.20 0.98 -3.42
C PHE A 159 -21.57 -0.35 -4.11
N ASP A 160 -22.54 -0.33 -5.02
CA ASP A 160 -22.96 -1.52 -5.78
C ASP A 160 -22.16 -1.72 -7.07
N ASN A 161 -21.40 -0.69 -7.50
CA ASN A 161 -20.57 -0.69 -8.69
C ASN A 161 -19.09 -1.05 -8.44
N VAL A 162 -18.76 -1.58 -7.24
CA VAL A 162 -17.41 -2.05 -6.88
C VAL A 162 -17.40 -3.55 -6.61
N GLU A 163 -16.47 -4.25 -7.25
CA GLU A 163 -16.21 -5.67 -7.04
C GLU A 163 -14.82 -5.90 -6.49
N PHE A 164 -14.67 -6.68 -5.41
CA PHE A 164 -13.36 -7.01 -4.82
C PHE A 164 -12.99 -8.47 -5.09
N ARG A 165 -11.87 -8.70 -5.76
CA ARG A 165 -11.32 -10.00 -6.13
C ARG A 165 -10.04 -10.30 -5.38
N GLN A 166 -9.91 -11.53 -4.87
CA GLN A 166 -8.63 -11.99 -4.35
C GLN A 166 -7.72 -12.35 -5.50
N GLY A 167 -6.52 -11.78 -5.53
CA GLY A 167 -5.56 -12.04 -6.60
C GLY A 167 -4.18 -11.48 -6.32
N ASP A 168 -3.24 -11.93 -7.15
CA ASP A 168 -1.87 -11.44 -7.17
C ASP A 168 -1.73 -10.47 -8.35
N ILE A 169 -1.10 -9.32 -8.13
CA ILE A 169 -0.89 -8.33 -9.21
C ILE A 169 0.07 -8.83 -10.30
N GLU A 170 0.87 -9.87 -10.02
CA GLU A 170 1.69 -10.57 -11.02
C GLU A 170 0.88 -11.57 -11.87
N LYS A 171 -0.39 -11.84 -11.52
CA LYS A 171 -1.34 -12.69 -12.24
C LYS A 171 -2.77 -12.24 -11.93
N LEU A 172 -3.24 -11.24 -12.63
CA LEU A 172 -4.52 -10.59 -12.37
C LEU A 172 -5.71 -11.48 -12.70
N PRO A 173 -6.70 -11.62 -11.79
CA PRO A 173 -7.96 -12.32 -12.06
C PRO A 173 -8.92 -11.41 -12.84
N VAL A 174 -8.47 -10.89 -13.97
CA VAL A 174 -9.16 -9.90 -14.82
C VAL A 174 -8.94 -10.28 -16.28
N GLU A 175 -10.00 -10.16 -17.08
CA GLU A 175 -10.03 -10.48 -18.51
C GLU A 175 -9.08 -9.59 -19.33
N ASP A 176 -8.61 -10.09 -20.45
CA ASP A 176 -7.79 -9.33 -21.40
C ASP A 176 -8.60 -8.16 -21.98
N ASN A 177 -7.95 -7.01 -22.17
CA ASN A 177 -8.53 -5.84 -22.82
C ASN A 177 -9.91 -5.44 -22.28
N SER A 178 -10.11 -5.55 -20.95
CA SER A 178 -11.41 -5.35 -20.29
C SER A 178 -11.51 -4.06 -19.48
N VAL A 179 -10.38 -3.42 -19.13
CA VAL A 179 -10.38 -2.22 -18.29
C VAL A 179 -9.89 -0.99 -19.06
N ASP A 180 -10.48 0.16 -18.75
CA ASP A 180 -10.12 1.44 -19.36
C ASP A 180 -8.95 2.09 -18.62
N ILE A 181 -8.94 1.96 -17.29
CA ILE A 181 -7.99 2.61 -16.40
C ILE A 181 -7.51 1.63 -15.33
N ILE A 182 -6.21 1.61 -15.07
CA ILE A 182 -5.61 0.97 -13.90
C ILE A 182 -5.14 2.07 -12.94
N MET A 183 -5.46 1.91 -11.67
CA MET A 183 -4.89 2.70 -10.58
C MET A 183 -3.95 1.84 -9.73
N SER A 184 -2.93 2.45 -9.14
CA SER A 184 -2.06 1.79 -8.18
C SER A 184 -1.48 2.81 -7.20
N ASN A 185 -1.52 2.49 -5.91
CA ASN A 185 -1.00 3.33 -4.86
C ASN A 185 -0.07 2.53 -3.95
N CYS A 186 1.24 2.68 -4.16
CA CYS A 186 2.30 2.07 -3.33
C CYS A 186 2.27 0.52 -3.27
N VAL A 187 1.76 -0.18 -4.29
CA VAL A 187 1.67 -1.65 -4.26
C VAL A 187 2.65 -2.34 -5.20
N ILE A 188 3.02 -1.74 -6.33
CA ILE A 188 3.87 -2.40 -7.33
C ILE A 188 5.25 -2.73 -6.76
N ASN A 189 5.75 -1.90 -5.85
CA ASN A 189 7.01 -2.14 -5.14
C ASN A 189 7.01 -3.39 -4.26
N LEU A 190 5.85 -3.83 -3.81
CA LEU A 190 5.70 -5.03 -3.00
C LEU A 190 5.80 -6.32 -3.85
N ALA A 191 5.61 -6.22 -5.17
CA ALA A 191 5.73 -7.36 -6.06
C ALA A 191 7.22 -7.72 -6.29
N PRO A 192 7.60 -9.00 -6.13
CA PRO A 192 8.94 -9.47 -6.44
C PRO A 192 9.32 -9.28 -7.91
N ASP A 193 8.37 -9.48 -8.84
CA ASP A 193 8.58 -9.36 -10.29
C ASP A 193 7.71 -8.25 -10.90
N LYS A 194 8.22 -7.03 -10.90
CA LYS A 194 7.53 -5.86 -11.46
C LYS A 194 7.29 -5.95 -12.96
N ALA A 195 8.16 -6.66 -13.69
CA ALA A 195 7.98 -6.85 -15.12
C ALA A 195 6.72 -7.68 -15.42
N LYS A 196 6.41 -8.69 -14.59
CA LYS A 196 5.13 -9.42 -14.68
C LYS A 196 3.95 -8.52 -14.39
N VAL A 197 4.04 -7.66 -13.37
CA VAL A 197 2.97 -6.71 -13.05
C VAL A 197 2.66 -5.81 -14.25
N PHE A 198 3.69 -5.24 -14.89
CA PHE A 198 3.48 -4.39 -16.06
C PHE A 198 2.95 -5.16 -17.28
N LYS A 199 3.38 -6.42 -17.47
CA LYS A 199 2.83 -7.28 -18.51
C LYS A 199 1.36 -7.59 -18.29
N GLU A 200 0.96 -7.90 -17.05
CA GLU A 200 -0.44 -8.12 -16.68
C GLU A 200 -1.28 -6.85 -16.82
N ALA A 201 -0.75 -5.71 -16.38
CA ALA A 201 -1.40 -4.41 -16.57
C ALA A 201 -1.64 -4.13 -18.08
N HIS A 202 -0.64 -4.40 -18.92
CA HIS A 202 -0.77 -4.24 -20.37
C HIS A 202 -1.81 -5.22 -20.94
N ARG A 203 -1.86 -6.47 -20.47
CA ARG A 203 -2.81 -7.48 -20.92
C ARG A 203 -4.27 -7.07 -20.66
N VAL A 204 -4.57 -6.62 -19.44
CA VAL A 204 -5.95 -6.32 -19.04
C VAL A 204 -6.45 -4.97 -19.54
N LEU A 205 -5.57 -4.01 -19.82
CA LEU A 205 -5.95 -2.71 -20.39
C LEU A 205 -6.47 -2.85 -21.81
N LYS A 206 -7.54 -2.14 -22.14
CA LYS A 206 -8.00 -1.90 -23.50
C LYS A 206 -6.93 -1.13 -24.28
N SER A 207 -6.97 -1.19 -25.62
CA SER A 207 -6.15 -0.33 -26.49
C SER A 207 -6.42 1.15 -26.14
N GLY A 208 -5.37 1.93 -25.98
CA GLY A 208 -5.46 3.32 -25.54
C GLY A 208 -5.80 3.54 -24.08
N GLY A 209 -6.04 2.48 -23.31
CA GLY A 209 -6.21 2.52 -21.86
C GLY A 209 -4.93 2.97 -21.16
N LYS A 210 -5.05 3.38 -19.90
CA LYS A 210 -3.91 3.95 -19.16
C LYS A 210 -3.82 3.46 -17.71
N MET A 211 -2.62 3.52 -17.18
CA MET A 211 -2.35 3.43 -15.74
C MET A 211 -2.19 4.84 -15.15
N ALA A 212 -2.64 5.03 -13.92
CA ALA A 212 -2.35 6.17 -13.06
C ALA A 212 -1.75 5.64 -11.76
N VAL A 213 -0.51 5.95 -11.50
CA VAL A 213 0.28 5.31 -10.45
C VAL A 213 0.95 6.35 -9.57
N SER A 214 0.90 6.11 -8.26
CA SER A 214 1.77 6.73 -7.27
C SER A 214 2.58 5.64 -6.60
N ASP A 215 3.90 5.65 -6.73
CA ASP A 215 4.76 4.62 -6.12
C ASP A 215 6.10 5.20 -5.65
N VAL A 216 6.73 4.53 -4.69
CA VAL A 216 8.06 4.90 -4.21
C VAL A 216 9.11 4.42 -5.21
N VAL A 217 10.06 5.28 -5.53
CA VAL A 217 11.24 4.93 -6.33
C VAL A 217 12.52 5.29 -5.59
N LEU A 218 13.61 4.61 -5.93
CA LEU A 218 14.92 4.90 -5.39
C LEU A 218 15.63 5.98 -6.22
N LEU A 219 16.25 6.93 -5.55
CA LEU A 219 17.17 7.92 -6.13
C LEU A 219 18.61 7.38 -6.17
N LYS A 220 18.95 6.45 -5.29
CA LYS A 220 20.22 5.71 -5.21
C LYS A 220 19.96 4.30 -4.71
N LYS A 221 20.87 3.37 -4.98
CA LYS A 221 20.79 1.99 -4.45
C LYS A 221 20.81 1.99 -2.92
N LEU A 222 19.98 1.13 -2.34
CA LEU A 222 19.95 0.88 -0.89
C LEU A 222 21.21 0.12 -0.45
N THR A 223 21.59 0.29 0.82
CA THR A 223 22.58 -0.60 1.45
C THR A 223 21.99 -2.00 1.61
N LYS A 224 22.86 -2.98 1.90
CA LYS A 224 22.41 -4.35 2.11
C LYS A 224 21.44 -4.45 3.32
N GLU A 225 21.76 -3.76 4.40
CA GLU A 225 20.96 -3.70 5.62
C GLU A 225 19.57 -3.11 5.34
N GLN A 226 19.50 -2.02 4.59
CA GLN A 226 18.23 -1.39 4.18
C GLN A 226 17.41 -2.32 3.28
N LYS A 227 18.06 -3.04 2.36
CA LYS A 227 17.40 -3.95 1.44
C LYS A 227 16.84 -5.19 2.15
N ASP A 228 17.53 -5.68 3.19
CA ASP A 228 17.16 -6.87 3.95
C ASP A 228 16.20 -6.57 5.13
N ASP A 229 15.84 -5.30 5.37
CA ASP A 229 14.95 -4.90 6.46
C ASP A 229 13.46 -5.18 6.11
N PRO A 230 12.79 -6.09 6.83
CA PRO A 230 11.37 -6.38 6.61
C PRO A 230 10.44 -5.18 6.85
N LYS A 231 10.81 -4.25 7.72
CA LYS A 231 10.01 -3.04 7.97
C LYS A 231 10.04 -2.12 6.76
N LEU A 232 11.21 -1.91 6.18
CA LEU A 232 11.35 -1.14 4.94
C LEU A 232 10.68 -1.83 3.75
N LEU A 233 10.59 -3.18 3.73
CA LEU A 233 9.82 -3.90 2.73
C LEU A 233 8.33 -3.56 2.86
N CYS A 234 7.74 -3.68 4.04
CA CYS A 234 6.34 -3.35 4.28
C CYS A 234 6.02 -1.87 4.05
N ALA A 235 7.01 -0.99 4.20
CA ALA A 235 6.92 0.43 3.89
C ALA A 235 7.23 0.78 2.42
N CYS A 236 7.20 -0.19 1.50
CA CYS A 236 7.43 -0.03 0.06
C CYS A 236 8.85 0.44 -0.32
N VAL A 237 9.83 0.42 0.59
CA VAL A 237 11.19 0.93 0.35
C VAL A 237 12.14 -0.16 -0.13
N SER A 238 12.25 -1.30 0.60
CA SER A 238 13.19 -2.37 0.23
C SER A 238 12.87 -3.04 -1.10
N GLY A 239 11.59 -3.02 -1.50
CA GLY A 239 11.15 -3.51 -2.81
C GLY A 239 11.25 -2.49 -3.94
N ALA A 240 11.51 -1.21 -3.62
CA ALA A 240 11.63 -0.16 -4.63
C ALA A 240 12.89 -0.36 -5.51
N ILE A 241 12.81 0.12 -6.73
CA ILE A 241 13.91 0.12 -7.70
C ILE A 241 14.26 1.54 -8.12
N LEU A 242 15.40 1.72 -8.80
CA LEU A 242 15.78 3.01 -9.33
C LEU A 242 14.69 3.56 -10.29
N LYS A 243 14.46 4.86 -10.23
CA LYS A 243 13.45 5.55 -11.04
C LYS A 243 13.58 5.22 -12.52
N ASP A 244 14.80 5.30 -13.05
CA ASP A 244 15.04 5.05 -14.48
C ASP A 244 14.76 3.59 -14.86
N ASP A 245 15.15 2.62 -14.00
CA ASP A 245 14.85 1.20 -14.20
C ASP A 245 13.32 0.96 -14.19
N TYR A 246 12.59 1.65 -13.32
CA TYR A 246 11.13 1.56 -13.23
C TYR A 246 10.47 2.04 -14.53
N ILE A 247 10.87 3.22 -15.02
CA ILE A 247 10.35 3.80 -16.26
C ILE A 247 10.71 2.94 -17.47
N ASP A 248 11.93 2.41 -17.52
CA ASP A 248 12.38 1.54 -18.61
C ASP A 248 11.62 0.22 -18.65
N MET A 249 11.28 -0.37 -17.51
CA MET A 249 10.42 -1.57 -17.43
C MET A 249 9.03 -1.30 -18.03
N LEU A 250 8.41 -0.14 -17.71
CA LEU A 250 7.12 0.26 -18.27
C LEU A 250 7.20 0.40 -19.80
N LYS A 251 8.22 1.09 -20.32
CA LYS A 251 8.42 1.25 -21.76
C LYS A 251 8.62 -0.11 -22.46
N LYS A 252 9.41 -1.02 -21.87
CA LYS A 252 9.60 -2.38 -22.37
C LYS A 252 8.32 -3.21 -22.36
N ALA A 253 7.39 -2.93 -21.45
CA ALA A 253 6.08 -3.56 -21.41
C ALA A 253 5.06 -2.96 -22.42
N GLY A 254 5.45 -1.96 -23.23
CA GLY A 254 4.60 -1.38 -24.28
C GLY A 254 3.87 -0.12 -23.87
N PHE A 255 4.28 0.53 -22.79
CA PHE A 255 3.66 1.78 -22.33
C PHE A 255 4.40 3.02 -22.81
N GLU A 256 3.65 4.07 -23.08
CA GLU A 256 4.11 5.45 -23.15
C GLU A 256 3.94 6.11 -21.79
N VAL A 257 5.05 6.55 -21.18
CA VAL A 257 5.08 7.03 -19.79
C VAL A 257 5.20 8.55 -19.75
N THR A 258 4.33 9.19 -18.96
CA THR A 258 4.39 10.62 -18.64
C THR A 258 4.53 10.77 -17.13
N VAL A 259 5.66 11.29 -16.67
CA VAL A 259 5.86 11.66 -15.27
C VAL A 259 5.09 12.96 -15.01
N VAL A 260 4.23 12.93 -13.99
CA VAL A 260 3.37 14.08 -13.62
C VAL A 260 3.98 14.86 -12.47
N ASP A 261 4.50 14.15 -11.45
CA ASP A 261 5.08 14.78 -10.26
C ASP A 261 6.08 13.84 -9.59
N GLU A 262 6.98 14.41 -8.77
CA GLU A 262 7.95 13.67 -7.98
C GLU A 262 8.17 14.37 -6.63
N ASP A 263 7.70 13.76 -5.53
CA ASP A 263 7.93 14.27 -4.18
C ASP A 263 9.17 13.63 -3.53
N LYS A 264 10.26 14.40 -3.50
CA LYS A 264 11.53 13.98 -2.87
C LYS A 264 11.56 14.19 -1.35
N THR A 265 10.49 14.76 -0.77
CA THR A 265 10.41 15.03 0.67
C THR A 265 9.70 13.91 1.44
N ILE A 266 9.24 12.87 0.75
CA ILE A 266 8.45 11.78 1.35
C ILE A 266 9.22 11.02 2.45
N ASN A 267 10.54 10.88 2.33
CA ASN A 267 11.38 10.26 3.35
C ASN A 267 11.27 11.00 4.69
N LYS A 268 11.30 12.33 4.68
CA LYS A 268 11.13 13.16 5.88
C LYS A 268 9.73 13.05 6.44
N LYS A 269 8.71 13.08 5.57
CA LYS A 269 7.30 12.97 5.96
C LYS A 269 6.98 11.63 6.61
N TRP A 270 7.54 10.53 6.09
CA TRP A 270 7.19 9.18 6.56
C TRP A 270 8.10 8.65 7.65
N PHE A 271 9.41 8.90 7.55
CA PHE A 271 10.39 8.29 8.43
C PHE A 271 11.04 9.29 9.38
N GLY A 272 10.76 10.60 9.23
CA GLY A 272 11.46 11.64 10.00
C GLY A 272 12.97 11.69 9.73
N ASP A 273 13.46 10.94 8.74
CA ASP A 273 14.87 10.76 8.40
C ASP A 273 15.08 11.05 6.91
N GLU A 274 16.07 11.91 6.60
CA GLU A 274 16.43 12.27 5.22
C GLU A 274 17.43 11.30 4.57
N LYS A 275 17.86 10.24 5.29
CA LYS A 275 18.91 9.32 4.80
C LYS A 275 18.43 8.28 3.82
N LEU A 276 17.11 8.02 3.73
CA LEU A 276 16.57 7.10 2.74
C LEU A 276 16.54 7.78 1.37
N PRO A 277 17.21 7.22 0.34
CA PRO A 277 17.26 7.82 -0.99
C PRO A 277 16.01 7.49 -1.81
N ILE A 278 14.85 7.95 -1.36
CA ILE A 278 13.55 7.66 -1.95
C ILE A 278 12.84 8.92 -2.42
N SER A 279 11.95 8.77 -3.41
CA SER A 279 10.95 9.76 -3.77
C SER A 279 9.61 9.07 -4.07
N SER A 280 8.49 9.81 -3.95
CA SER A 280 7.19 9.39 -4.46
C SER A 280 7.07 9.86 -5.89
N LEU A 281 6.99 8.90 -6.83
CA LEU A 281 6.83 9.16 -8.25
C LEU A 281 5.36 9.03 -8.63
N LYS A 282 4.80 10.07 -9.25
CA LYS A 282 3.46 10.09 -9.80
C LYS A 282 3.53 10.14 -11.32
N PHE A 283 2.91 9.18 -11.97
CA PHE A 283 2.96 9.09 -13.43
C PHE A 283 1.69 8.49 -14.03
N THR A 284 1.50 8.76 -15.30
CA THR A 284 0.55 8.03 -16.14
C THR A 284 1.30 7.23 -17.19
N ALA A 285 0.77 6.04 -17.54
CA ALA A 285 1.34 5.19 -18.57
C ALA A 285 0.23 4.69 -19.49
N ARG A 286 0.26 5.07 -20.76
CA ARG A 286 -0.75 4.73 -21.77
C ARG A 286 -0.33 3.47 -22.54
N LYS A 287 -1.24 2.52 -22.70
CA LYS A 287 -1.07 1.37 -23.60
C LYS A 287 -1.13 1.84 -25.05
N LYS A 288 -0.06 1.56 -25.81
CA LYS A 288 0.01 1.82 -27.26
C LYS A 288 -0.89 0.89 -28.05
#